data_ecfd79e6bec2d3e662279ce2eb230678
#
_entry.id   ecfd79e6bec2d3e662279ce2eb230678
#
_cell.length_a   1.000
_cell.length_b   1.000
_cell.length_c   1.000
_cell.angle_alpha   90.00
_cell.angle_beta   90.00
_cell.angle_gamma   90.00
#
_symmetry.space_group_name_H-M   'P 1'
#
loop_
_entity.id
_entity.type
_entity.pdbx_description
1 polymer ?
#
loop_
_entity_poly.entity_id
_entity_poly.type
_entity_poly.pdbx_seq_one_letter_code
_entity_poly.pdbx_strand_id
1 'polypeptide(L)'
;MLLLAGCQPFYWVLEKDRIGEGSPDLEIYANYLQMHDDVKGYQVFTISEGRKMVIVSLGSSEKDKKLEVSDVKYSPKETTVTVKRKPAPNANEKNPYILIGLDKIEGEFIVQDETGSRFEETDYQQ
;
A
#
# COMPACT_ATOMS: atom_id res chain seq x y z
N MET A 1 16.77 -19.17 -19.78
CA MET A 1 16.51 -18.94 -19.21
C MET A 1 15.81 -18.88 -18.39
N LEU A 2 15.61 -18.91 -17.96
CA LEU A 2 15.04 -18.85 -17.25
C LEU A 2 14.84 -18.78 -16.10
N LEU A 3 14.63 -19.15 -15.93
CA LEU A 3 14.80 -19.16 -14.65
C LEU A 3 14.54 -17.98 -13.80
N LEU A 4 14.52 -16.93 -14.32
CA LEU A 4 14.31 -15.66 -13.68
C LEU A 4 12.91 -15.46 -13.16
N ALA A 5 11.98 -16.20 -13.70
CA ALA A 5 10.60 -16.11 -13.24
C ALA A 5 10.46 -16.40 -11.77
N GLY A 6 11.32 -17.27 -11.22
CA GLY A 6 11.27 -17.58 -9.80
C GLY A 6 11.73 -16.45 -8.89
N CYS A 7 12.35 -15.42 -9.47
CA CYS A 7 12.87 -14.30 -8.67
C CYS A 7 11.91 -13.12 -8.62
N GLN A 8 10.78 -13.19 -9.31
CA GLN A 8 9.81 -12.11 -9.32
C GLN A 8 9.06 -12.08 -8.00
N PRO A 9 8.97 -10.91 -7.35
CA PRO A 9 8.14 -10.81 -6.14
C PRO A 9 6.68 -10.97 -6.52
N PHE A 10 5.94 -11.60 -5.61
CA PHE A 10 4.51 -11.75 -5.80
C PHE A 10 3.80 -10.64 -5.04
N TYR A 11 2.93 -9.92 -5.73
CA TYR A 11 2.08 -8.93 -5.10
C TYR A 11 0.75 -8.82 -5.86
N TRP A 12 -0.23 -8.25 -5.20
CA TRP A 12 -1.52 -7.97 -5.84
C TRP A 12 -2.08 -6.68 -5.26
N VAL A 13 -3.02 -6.07 -5.98
CA VAL A 13 -3.71 -4.89 -5.50
C VAL A 13 -5.15 -5.31 -5.18
N LEU A 14 -5.56 -5.09 -3.93
CA LEU A 14 -6.92 -5.42 -3.52
C LEU A 14 -7.83 -4.26 -3.90
N GLU A 15 -8.92 -4.57 -4.59
CA GLU A 15 -9.88 -3.55 -4.99
C GLU A 15 -10.69 -3.09 -3.78
N LYS A 16 -10.99 -1.81 -3.74
CA LYS A 16 -11.60 -1.21 -2.55
C LYS A 16 -13.00 -1.73 -2.29
N ASP A 17 -13.74 -2.10 -3.33
CA ASP A 17 -15.07 -2.66 -3.15
C ASP A 17 -15.03 -4.10 -2.64
N ARG A 18 -13.85 -4.69 -2.55
CA ARG A 18 -13.68 -6.05 -2.03
C ARG A 18 -12.97 -6.07 -0.68
N ILE A 19 -12.79 -4.92 -0.06
CA ILE A 19 -12.02 -4.82 1.18
C ILE A 19 -12.67 -5.63 2.30
N GLY A 20 -13.99 -5.73 2.31
CA GLY A 20 -14.70 -6.49 3.32
C GLY A 20 -14.50 -7.99 3.21
N GLU A 21 -13.94 -8.48 2.10
CA GLU A 21 -13.66 -9.90 1.92
C GLU A 21 -12.33 -10.30 2.56
N GLY A 22 -11.53 -9.33 2.96
CA GLY A 22 -10.29 -9.59 3.65
C GLY A 22 -10.48 -9.55 5.14
N SER A 23 -9.52 -8.98 5.84
CA SER A 23 -9.60 -8.82 7.28
C SER A 23 -10.48 -7.61 7.62
N PRO A 24 -11.30 -7.71 8.68
CA PRO A 24 -12.06 -6.54 9.13
C PRO A 24 -11.17 -5.34 9.46
N ASP A 25 -9.93 -5.59 9.88
CA ASP A 25 -9.01 -4.52 10.23
C ASP A 25 -8.71 -3.61 9.05
N LEU A 26 -8.73 -4.15 7.84
CA LEU A 26 -8.47 -3.37 6.64
C LEU A 26 -9.57 -2.34 6.41
N GLU A 27 -10.82 -2.75 6.58
CA GLU A 27 -11.94 -1.85 6.39
C GLU A 27 -11.97 -0.79 7.47
N ILE A 28 -11.65 -1.17 8.70
CA ILE A 28 -11.59 -0.22 9.81
C ILE A 28 -10.54 0.85 9.52
N TYR A 29 -9.37 0.44 9.05
CA TYR A 29 -8.31 1.40 8.75
C TYR A 29 -8.67 2.27 7.55
N ALA A 30 -9.28 1.69 6.52
CA ALA A 30 -9.71 2.48 5.37
C ALA A 30 -10.70 3.57 5.77
N ASN A 31 -11.65 3.23 6.65
CA ASN A 31 -12.59 4.22 7.17
C ASN A 31 -11.88 5.27 8.03
N TYR A 32 -10.91 4.84 8.81
CA TYR A 32 -10.10 5.76 9.61
C TYR A 32 -9.44 6.80 8.70
N LEU A 33 -8.89 6.38 7.57
CA LEU A 33 -8.23 7.31 6.63
C LEU A 33 -9.20 8.35 6.07
N GLN A 34 -10.46 7.98 5.87
CA GLN A 34 -11.44 8.93 5.37
C GLN A 34 -11.92 9.90 6.44
N MET A 35 -11.87 9.49 7.70
CA MET A 35 -12.23 10.35 8.84
C MET A 35 -11.07 11.22 9.29
N HIS A 36 -9.85 10.75 9.08
CA HIS A 36 -8.61 11.47 9.42
C HIS A 36 -7.86 11.70 8.12
N ASP A 37 -8.39 12.57 7.29
CA ASP A 37 -7.99 12.65 5.89
C ASP A 37 -6.63 13.33 5.67
N ASP A 38 -6.00 13.81 6.72
CA ASP A 38 -4.64 14.35 6.64
C ASP A 38 -3.57 13.28 6.84
N VAL A 39 -3.95 12.04 7.11
CA VAL A 39 -2.98 10.98 7.37
C VAL A 39 -2.32 10.56 6.06
N LYS A 40 -1.00 10.69 6.01
CA LYS A 40 -0.17 10.28 4.88
C LYS A 40 0.86 9.29 5.38
N GLY A 41 1.01 8.16 4.67
CA GLY A 41 1.99 7.16 5.06
C GLY A 41 1.47 5.77 4.76
N TYR A 42 2.02 4.77 5.47
CA TYR A 42 1.59 3.39 5.25
C TYR A 42 1.36 2.68 6.58
N GLN A 43 0.57 1.62 6.53
CA GLN A 43 0.41 0.65 7.61
C GLN A 43 0.47 -0.74 7.03
N VAL A 44 1.01 -1.68 7.81
CA VAL A 44 1.12 -3.08 7.41
C VAL A 44 0.22 -3.91 8.31
N PHE A 45 -0.61 -4.73 7.69
CA PHE A 45 -1.50 -5.67 8.40
C PHE A 45 -1.13 -7.08 8.01
N THR A 46 -1.14 -7.98 8.97
CA THR A 46 -0.96 -9.40 8.69
C THR A 46 -2.33 -10.00 8.39
N ILE A 47 -2.44 -10.63 7.24
CA ILE A 47 -3.69 -11.28 6.83
C ILE A 47 -3.49 -12.78 6.81
N SER A 48 -4.41 -13.51 6.18
CA SER A 48 -4.39 -14.97 6.26
C SER A 48 -3.09 -15.55 5.72
N GLU A 49 -2.66 -16.64 6.34
CA GLU A 49 -1.45 -17.39 5.97
C GLU A 49 -0.16 -16.58 6.09
N GLY A 50 -0.17 -15.58 6.97
CA GLY A 50 1.01 -14.78 7.23
C GLY A 50 1.34 -13.75 6.17
N ARG A 51 0.51 -13.63 5.14
CA ARG A 51 0.73 -12.63 4.12
C ARG A 51 0.46 -11.24 4.66
N LYS A 52 0.97 -10.24 3.97
CA LYS A 52 0.89 -8.86 4.44
C LYS A 52 0.03 -8.02 3.51
N MET A 53 -0.72 -7.11 4.10
CA MET A 53 -1.45 -6.10 3.34
C MET A 53 -0.93 -4.75 3.75
N VAL A 54 -0.40 -4.00 2.78
CA VAL A 54 0.14 -2.67 3.00
C VAL A 54 -0.87 -1.67 2.48
N ILE A 55 -1.26 -0.72 3.32
CA ILE A 55 -2.16 0.34 2.92
C ILE A 55 -1.36 1.64 2.92
N VAL A 56 -1.29 2.28 1.74
CA VAL A 56 -0.54 3.53 1.56
C VAL A 56 -1.54 4.63 1.28
N SER A 57 -1.40 5.76 1.98
CA SER A 57 -2.30 6.90 1.80
C SER A 57 -1.52 8.17 1.47
N LEU A 58 -2.16 9.05 0.71
CA LEU A 58 -1.55 10.30 0.25
C LEU A 58 -1.87 11.52 1.12
N GLY A 59 -2.96 11.47 1.86
CA GLY A 59 -3.45 12.64 2.55
C GLY A 59 -4.35 13.50 1.65
N SER A 60 -5.17 14.33 2.28
CA SER A 60 -6.18 15.11 1.56
C SER A 60 -5.60 16.20 0.67
N SER A 61 -4.35 16.60 0.91
CA SER A 61 -3.71 17.60 0.04
C SER A 61 -3.53 17.08 -1.38
N GLU A 62 -3.63 15.76 -1.58
CA GLU A 62 -3.51 15.14 -2.90
C GLU A 62 -4.77 14.38 -3.28
N LYS A 63 -5.92 14.86 -2.84
CA LYS A 63 -7.18 14.12 -3.08
C LYS A 63 -7.57 14.05 -4.55
N ASP A 64 -6.90 14.80 -5.42
CA ASP A 64 -7.12 14.74 -6.87
C ASP A 64 -6.21 13.71 -7.54
N LYS A 65 -5.53 12.89 -6.78
CA LYS A 65 -4.65 11.84 -7.29
C LYS A 65 -5.16 10.47 -6.86
N LYS A 66 -4.66 9.44 -7.54
CA LYS A 66 -4.82 8.06 -7.08
C LYS A 66 -3.45 7.40 -7.14
N LEU A 67 -3.31 6.29 -6.43
CA LEU A 67 -2.06 5.55 -6.36
C LEU A 67 -2.13 4.29 -7.20
N GLU A 68 -1.01 3.94 -7.82
CA GLU A 68 -0.81 2.66 -8.49
C GLU A 68 0.53 2.12 -8.08
N VAL A 69 0.69 0.79 -8.13
CA VAL A 69 1.98 0.17 -7.87
C VAL A 69 2.83 0.30 -9.12
N SER A 70 4.04 0.82 -8.96
CA SER A 70 5.01 0.91 -10.02
C SER A 70 5.94 -0.30 -10.03
N ASP A 71 6.33 -0.79 -8.83
CA ASP A 71 7.31 -1.84 -8.73
C ASP A 71 7.33 -2.40 -7.31
N VAL A 72 7.68 -3.69 -7.18
CA VAL A 72 7.95 -4.32 -5.89
C VAL A 72 9.20 -5.13 -6.04
N LYS A 73 10.16 -4.92 -5.16
CA LYS A 73 11.45 -5.62 -5.20
C LYS A 73 11.74 -6.26 -3.86
N TYR A 74 12.24 -7.47 -3.89
CA TYR A 74 12.71 -8.18 -2.70
C TYR A 74 14.21 -8.40 -2.79
N SER A 75 14.88 -8.28 -1.65
CA SER A 75 16.20 -8.84 -1.43
C SER A 75 16.21 -9.38 0.00
N PRO A 76 17.23 -10.16 0.38
CA PRO A 76 17.30 -10.61 1.77
C PRO A 76 17.38 -9.46 2.77
N LYS A 77 17.83 -8.29 2.33
CA LYS A 77 18.03 -7.15 3.21
C LYS A 77 16.89 -6.16 3.21
N GLU A 78 16.07 -6.14 2.15
CA GLU A 78 14.98 -5.18 2.11
C GLU A 78 13.90 -5.57 1.12
N THR A 79 12.70 -5.08 1.40
CA THR A 79 11.54 -5.19 0.53
C THR A 79 11.10 -3.77 0.20
N THR A 80 11.08 -3.43 -1.09
CA THR A 80 10.78 -2.07 -1.52
C THR A 80 9.54 -2.06 -2.40
N VAL A 81 8.55 -1.27 -2.00
CA VAL A 81 7.35 -1.03 -2.78
C VAL A 81 7.42 0.39 -3.31
N THR A 82 7.30 0.53 -4.64
CA THR A 82 7.29 1.84 -5.27
C THR A 82 5.90 2.09 -5.83
N VAL A 83 5.31 3.21 -5.46
CA VAL A 83 4.00 3.63 -5.94
C VAL A 83 4.15 4.88 -6.78
N LYS A 84 3.18 5.12 -7.65
CA LYS A 84 3.16 6.32 -8.47
C LYS A 84 1.78 6.95 -8.40
N ARG A 85 1.75 8.26 -8.66
CA ARG A 85 0.52 9.01 -8.66
C ARG A 85 -0.03 9.13 -10.07
N LYS A 86 -1.36 9.07 -10.18
CA LYS A 86 -2.08 9.33 -11.42
C LYS A 86 -3.16 10.35 -11.15
N PRO A 87 -3.46 11.21 -12.12
CA PRO A 87 -4.57 12.16 -11.93
C PRO A 87 -5.88 11.43 -11.71
N ALA A 88 -6.68 11.94 -10.78
CA ALA A 88 -8.02 11.41 -10.49
C ALA A 88 -8.93 12.56 -10.05
N PRO A 89 -9.22 13.50 -10.97
CA PRO A 89 -9.89 14.75 -10.59
C PRO A 89 -11.32 14.57 -10.10
N ASN A 90 -11.94 13.43 -10.41
CA ASN A 90 -13.31 13.17 -10.00
C ASN A 90 -13.42 12.14 -8.90
N ALA A 91 -12.31 11.84 -8.22
CA ALA A 91 -12.34 10.87 -7.15
C ALA A 91 -13.13 11.43 -5.96
N ASN A 92 -13.85 10.52 -5.29
CA ASN A 92 -14.70 10.90 -4.16
C ASN A 92 -14.02 10.74 -2.81
N GLU A 93 -12.82 10.18 -2.79
CA GLU A 93 -12.13 9.91 -1.54
C GLU A 93 -11.51 11.18 -0.99
N LYS A 94 -11.65 11.38 0.31
CA LYS A 94 -11.01 12.50 0.97
C LYS A 94 -9.52 12.27 1.14
N ASN A 95 -9.14 11.01 1.30
CA ASN A 95 -7.74 10.61 1.48
C ASN A 95 -7.48 9.42 0.57
N PRO A 96 -6.82 9.64 -0.58
CA PRO A 96 -6.55 8.55 -1.52
C PRO A 96 -5.64 7.49 -0.89
N TYR A 97 -5.94 6.22 -1.13
CA TYR A 97 -5.14 5.14 -0.59
C TYR A 97 -5.16 3.96 -1.56
N ILE A 98 -4.23 3.02 -1.34
CA ILE A 98 -4.15 1.79 -2.12
C ILE A 98 -3.84 0.63 -1.17
N LEU A 99 -4.38 -0.54 -1.47
CA LEU A 99 -4.18 -1.75 -0.69
C LEU A 99 -3.32 -2.70 -1.51
N ILE A 100 -2.11 -2.96 -1.02
CA ILE A 100 -1.12 -3.77 -1.73
C ILE A 100 -0.84 -5.02 -0.93
N GLY A 101 -1.18 -6.18 -1.49
CA GLY A 101 -0.91 -7.45 -0.84
C GLY A 101 0.47 -7.94 -1.21
N LEU A 102 1.21 -8.43 -0.22
CA LEU A 102 2.53 -8.99 -0.41
C LEU A 102 2.56 -10.39 0.19
N ASP A 103 3.23 -11.29 -0.50
CA ASP A 103 3.42 -12.63 0.01
C ASP A 103 4.19 -12.61 1.32
N LYS A 104 5.20 -11.75 1.40
CA LYS A 104 6.02 -11.60 2.60
C LYS A 104 6.75 -10.27 2.56
N ILE A 105 7.32 -9.90 3.70
CA ILE A 105 8.24 -8.78 3.82
C ILE A 105 9.54 -9.33 4.38
N GLU A 106 10.65 -9.06 3.71
CA GLU A 106 11.98 -9.48 4.16
C GLU A 106 12.85 -8.26 4.41
N GLY A 107 13.58 -8.30 5.53
CA GLY A 107 14.50 -7.22 5.87
C GLY A 107 13.79 -5.91 6.14
N GLU A 108 14.46 -4.83 5.81
CA GLU A 108 13.89 -3.50 5.98
C GLU A 108 12.75 -3.29 4.98
N PHE A 109 11.66 -2.69 5.43
CA PHE A 109 10.52 -2.43 4.55
C PHE A 109 10.52 -0.96 4.15
N ILE A 110 10.48 -0.71 2.84
CA ILE A 110 10.56 0.63 2.28
C ILE A 110 9.37 0.84 1.36
N VAL A 111 8.63 1.92 1.57
CA VAL A 111 7.58 2.37 0.65
C VAL A 111 8.01 3.74 0.14
N GLN A 112 8.07 3.87 -1.17
CA GLN A 112 8.53 5.13 -1.79
C GLN A 112 7.66 5.46 -2.99
N ASP A 113 7.74 6.71 -3.41
CA ASP A 113 7.03 7.13 -4.62
C ASP A 113 7.97 7.14 -5.82
N GLU A 114 7.45 7.58 -6.96
CA GLU A 114 8.18 7.56 -8.22
C GLU A 114 9.39 8.50 -8.24
N THR A 115 9.47 9.42 -7.29
CA THR A 115 10.62 10.33 -7.17
C THR A 115 11.67 9.81 -6.20
N GLY A 116 11.40 8.69 -5.53
CA GLY A 116 12.27 8.15 -4.51
C GLY A 116 12.00 8.69 -3.12
N SER A 117 11.00 9.54 -2.95
CA SER A 117 10.62 10.02 -1.62
C SER A 117 9.92 8.92 -0.85
N ARG A 118 10.30 8.74 0.39
CA ARG A 118 9.77 7.65 1.21
C ARG A 118 8.52 8.07 1.94
N PHE A 119 7.58 7.12 2.06
CA PHE A 119 6.46 7.22 2.98
C PHE A 119 6.91 6.67 4.32
N GLU A 120 6.37 7.22 5.39
CA GLU A 120 6.66 6.73 6.73
C GLU A 120 5.48 5.95 7.26
N GLU A 121 5.75 5.07 8.19
CA GLU A 121 4.69 4.33 8.85
C GLU A 121 3.86 5.30 9.67
N THR A 122 2.53 5.18 9.57
CA THR A 122 1.63 6.04 10.35
C THR A 122 1.64 5.57 11.79
N ASP A 123 1.20 6.44 12.70
CA ASP A 123 1.18 6.12 14.12
C ASP A 123 -0.13 5.45 14.56
N TYR A 124 -0.88 4.92 13.62
CA TYR A 124 -2.12 4.21 13.90
C TYR A 124 -1.84 2.99 14.77
N GLN A 125 -2.60 2.83 15.82
CA GLN A 125 -2.45 1.70 16.74
C GLN A 125 -3.42 0.59 16.33
N GLN A 126 -2.84 -0.51 15.89
CA GLN A 126 -3.62 -1.68 15.50
C GLN A 126 -4.11 -2.46 16.71
#